data_d0dc3c699c40df67515e4c8e948c3741
#
_entry.id   d0dc3c699c40df67515e4c8e948c3741
#
_cell.length_a   1.000
_cell.length_b   1.000
_cell.length_c   1.000
_cell.angle_alpha   90.00
_cell.angle_beta   90.00
_cell.angle_gamma   90.00
#
_symmetry.space_group_name_H-M   'P 1'
#
loop_
_entity.id
_entity.type
_entity.pdbx_description
1 polymer ?
#
loop_
_entity_poly.entity_id
_entity_poly.type
_entity_poly.pdbx_seq_one_letter_code
_entity_poly.pdbx_strand_id
1 'polypeptide(L)'
;GLGDPKSYLQMVLHLDRGDEVDQRTLLRRLAELQYQRNEVEFKRSMYRVRGDVIDVFPADSEKEALRIELFGNEIESLKIFDPLTGEVLREVPRITIYPKSHYVTRRERILQAIEFIKEELVDRLDYLRKENKLVEAQRLEERTKYAIERLKELGVCSGREN
;
A
#
# COMPACT_ATOMS: atom_id res chain seq x y z
N GLY A 1 3.98 -23.56 1.95
CA GLY A 1 3.32 -22.65 2.72
C GLY A 1 3.64 -21.20 2.45
N LEU A 2 2.96 -20.40 3.13
CA LEU A 2 3.09 -18.94 3.04
C LEU A 2 4.25 -18.41 3.89
N GLY A 3 5.18 -19.28 4.26
CA GLY A 3 6.31 -18.89 5.08
C GLY A 3 7.45 -18.23 4.34
N ASP A 4 7.46 -18.28 3.02
CA ASP A 4 8.53 -17.68 2.24
C ASP A 4 8.22 -16.19 1.95
N PRO A 5 8.99 -15.25 2.52
CA PRO A 5 8.75 -13.82 2.29
C PRO A 5 8.84 -13.41 0.82
N LYS A 6 9.70 -14.04 0.05
CA LYS A 6 9.84 -13.73 -1.37
C LYS A 6 8.58 -14.11 -2.14
N SER A 7 8.04 -15.29 -1.84
CA SER A 7 6.81 -15.76 -2.48
C SER A 7 5.64 -14.85 -2.16
N TYR A 8 5.53 -14.42 -0.89
CA TYR A 8 4.50 -13.50 -0.46
C TYR A 8 4.58 -12.16 -1.19
N LEU A 9 5.78 -11.57 -1.27
CA LEU A 9 5.99 -10.28 -1.92
C LEU A 9 5.70 -10.33 -3.42
N GLN A 10 5.90 -11.50 -4.06
CA GLN A 10 5.60 -11.67 -5.48
C GLN A 10 4.10 -11.77 -5.75
N MET A 11 3.31 -12.09 -4.73
CA MET A 11 1.87 -12.27 -4.87
C MET A 11 1.08 -10.98 -4.69
N VAL A 12 1.73 -9.88 -4.34
CA VAL A 12 1.07 -8.60 -4.14
C VAL A 12 1.47 -7.61 -5.23
N LEU A 13 0.67 -6.58 -5.39
CA LEU A 13 0.99 -5.48 -6.31
C LEU A 13 1.34 -4.26 -5.48
N HIS A 14 2.62 -3.90 -5.51
CA HIS A 14 3.10 -2.73 -4.80
C HIS A 14 3.27 -1.57 -5.78
N LEU A 15 2.67 -0.43 -5.47
CA LEU A 15 2.70 0.75 -6.31
C LEU A 15 3.24 1.94 -5.54
N ASP A 16 4.19 2.66 -6.14
CA ASP A 16 4.70 3.92 -5.63
C ASP A 16 4.38 5.03 -6.62
N ARG A 17 4.10 6.21 -6.08
CA ARG A 17 3.96 7.39 -6.93
C ARG A 17 5.28 7.63 -7.65
N GLY A 18 5.21 7.88 -8.95
CA GLY A 18 6.40 8.04 -9.78
C GLY A 18 6.88 6.78 -10.47
N ASP A 19 6.32 5.62 -10.12
CA ASP A 19 6.68 4.36 -10.79
C ASP A 19 6.34 4.41 -12.27
N GLU A 20 7.24 3.85 -13.08
CA GLU A 20 7.00 3.63 -14.49
C GLU A 20 6.21 2.34 -14.68
N VAL A 21 4.97 2.46 -15.12
CA VAL A 21 4.14 1.31 -15.44
C VAL A 21 3.08 1.75 -16.45
N ASP A 22 2.91 1.00 -17.53
CA ASP A 22 1.85 1.31 -18.48
C ASP A 22 0.53 0.72 -17.99
N GLN A 23 -0.57 1.28 -18.50
CA GLN A 23 -1.90 0.85 -18.12
C GLN A 23 -2.12 -0.64 -18.37
N ARG A 24 -1.68 -1.13 -19.51
CA ARG A 24 -1.86 -2.55 -19.89
C ARG A 24 -1.20 -3.49 -18.89
N THR A 25 0.02 -3.18 -18.46
CA THR A 25 0.74 -3.98 -17.47
C THR A 25 0.02 -3.95 -16.14
N LEU A 26 -0.45 -2.77 -15.73
CA LEU A 26 -1.16 -2.62 -14.47
C LEU A 26 -2.47 -3.43 -14.47
N LEU A 27 -3.24 -3.36 -15.56
CA LEU A 27 -4.47 -4.13 -15.65
C LEU A 27 -4.22 -5.63 -15.67
N ARG A 28 -3.15 -6.07 -16.32
CA ARG A 28 -2.76 -7.49 -16.32
C ARG A 28 -2.41 -7.93 -14.90
N ARG A 29 -1.68 -7.11 -14.14
CA ARG A 29 -1.33 -7.44 -12.77
C ARG A 29 -2.59 -7.56 -11.89
N LEU A 30 -3.55 -6.67 -12.08
CA LEU A 30 -4.81 -6.75 -11.35
C LEU A 30 -5.56 -8.04 -11.68
N ALA A 31 -5.54 -8.45 -12.95
CA ALA A 31 -6.17 -9.72 -13.36
C ALA A 31 -5.47 -10.92 -12.72
N GLU A 32 -4.13 -10.88 -12.62
CA GLU A 32 -3.35 -11.93 -11.95
C GLU A 32 -3.71 -12.04 -10.48
N LEU A 33 -4.06 -10.92 -9.85
CA LEU A 33 -4.52 -10.87 -8.46
C LEU A 33 -5.99 -11.29 -8.33
N GLN A 34 -6.61 -11.70 -9.46
CA GLN A 34 -7.99 -12.16 -9.54
C GLN A 34 -9.02 -11.05 -9.30
N TYR A 35 -8.63 -9.81 -9.60
CA TYR A 35 -9.58 -8.69 -9.61
C TYR A 35 -10.38 -8.72 -10.91
N GLN A 36 -11.62 -8.32 -10.82
CA GLN A 36 -12.55 -8.35 -11.95
C GLN A 36 -12.85 -6.93 -12.41
N ARG A 37 -12.76 -6.71 -13.72
CA ARG A 37 -13.12 -5.43 -14.31
C ARG A 37 -14.63 -5.30 -14.38
N ASN A 38 -15.17 -4.19 -13.91
CA ASN A 38 -16.60 -3.93 -13.97
C ASN A 38 -16.83 -2.42 -13.98
N GLU A 39 -17.49 -1.93 -15.02
CA GLU A 39 -17.74 -0.50 -15.21
C GLU A 39 -19.08 -0.06 -14.58
N VAL A 40 -19.94 -1.01 -14.23
CA VAL A 40 -21.26 -0.73 -13.67
C VAL A 40 -21.29 -0.89 -12.17
N GLU A 41 -20.79 -2.03 -11.70
CA GLU A 41 -20.79 -2.37 -10.29
C GLU A 41 -19.37 -2.25 -9.75
N PHE A 42 -19.20 -1.58 -8.60
CA PHE A 42 -17.87 -1.38 -8.03
C PHE A 42 -17.87 -1.87 -6.58
N LYS A 43 -17.37 -3.09 -6.41
CA LYS A 43 -17.29 -3.78 -5.12
C LYS A 43 -15.87 -4.23 -4.85
N ARG A 44 -15.62 -4.77 -3.66
CA ARG A 44 -14.31 -5.31 -3.31
C ARG A 44 -13.83 -6.31 -4.37
N SER A 45 -12.55 -6.25 -4.69
CA SER A 45 -11.89 -7.09 -5.68
C SER A 45 -12.31 -6.76 -7.12
N MET A 46 -12.83 -5.57 -7.33
CA MET A 46 -13.18 -5.06 -8.66
C MET A 46 -12.36 -3.83 -8.99
N TYR A 47 -12.19 -3.58 -10.27
CA TYR A 47 -11.56 -2.36 -10.75
C TYR A 47 -12.31 -1.85 -11.97
N ARG A 48 -12.19 -0.54 -12.23
CA ARG A 48 -12.78 0.09 -13.40
C ARG A 48 -11.78 1.06 -14.01
N VAL A 49 -11.93 1.32 -15.31
CA VAL A 49 -11.00 2.15 -16.06
C VAL A 49 -11.75 3.29 -16.74
N ARG A 50 -11.24 4.51 -16.57
CA ARG A 50 -11.75 5.69 -17.27
C ARG A 50 -10.57 6.49 -17.79
N GLY A 51 -10.23 6.27 -19.06
CA GLY A 51 -9.05 6.92 -19.64
C GLY A 51 -7.78 6.52 -18.91
N ASP A 52 -7.10 7.49 -18.36
CA ASP A 52 -5.85 7.28 -17.62
C ASP A 52 -6.05 7.06 -16.12
N VAL A 53 -7.30 6.86 -15.71
CA VAL A 53 -7.64 6.66 -14.29
C VAL A 53 -8.13 5.25 -14.07
N ILE A 54 -7.53 4.56 -13.10
CA ILE A 54 -7.92 3.22 -12.71
C ILE A 54 -8.38 3.25 -11.26
N ASP A 55 -9.64 2.91 -11.03
CA ASP A 55 -10.18 2.79 -9.68
C ASP A 55 -10.17 1.31 -9.27
N VAL A 56 -9.62 1.01 -8.10
CA VAL A 56 -9.53 -0.34 -7.57
C VAL A 56 -10.16 -0.37 -6.18
N PHE A 57 -11.02 -1.36 -5.95
CA PHE A 57 -11.56 -1.58 -4.61
C PHE A 57 -10.78 -2.73 -3.99
N PRO A 58 -9.81 -2.46 -3.10
CA PRO A 58 -8.94 -3.50 -2.57
C PRO A 58 -9.71 -4.59 -1.84
N ALA A 59 -9.26 -5.82 -1.99
CA ALA A 59 -9.91 -6.99 -1.39
C ALA A 59 -9.90 -6.94 0.13
N ASP A 60 -8.90 -6.28 0.72
CA ASP A 60 -8.73 -6.17 2.17
C ASP A 60 -9.34 -4.89 2.76
N SER A 61 -9.99 -4.08 1.93
CA SER A 61 -10.61 -2.83 2.38
C SER A 61 -12.12 -3.01 2.59
N GLU A 62 -12.66 -2.34 3.60
CA GLU A 62 -14.10 -2.40 3.85
C GLU A 62 -14.87 -1.25 3.20
N LYS A 63 -14.29 -0.05 3.21
CA LYS A 63 -15.00 1.16 2.83
C LYS A 63 -14.26 2.06 1.86
N GLU A 64 -12.97 1.89 1.73
CA GLU A 64 -12.13 2.83 0.96
C GLU A 64 -11.63 2.18 -0.31
N ALA A 65 -11.65 2.95 -1.38
CA ALA A 65 -11.15 2.51 -2.68
C ALA A 65 -9.92 3.33 -3.07
N LEU A 66 -9.19 2.83 -4.04
CA LEU A 66 -7.95 3.43 -4.52
C LEU A 66 -8.15 3.97 -5.92
N ARG A 67 -7.69 5.19 -6.16
CA ARG A 67 -7.65 5.79 -7.50
C ARG A 67 -6.21 5.96 -7.94
N ILE A 68 -5.87 5.30 -9.03
CA ILE A 68 -4.54 5.38 -9.63
C ILE A 68 -4.65 6.28 -10.86
N GLU A 69 -3.97 7.43 -10.82
CA GLU A 69 -3.95 8.35 -11.94
C GLU A 69 -2.63 8.21 -12.67
N LEU A 70 -2.69 7.91 -13.96
CA LEU A 70 -1.51 7.76 -14.80
C LEU A 70 -1.32 8.99 -15.69
N PHE A 71 -0.08 9.37 -15.87
CA PHE A 71 0.31 10.34 -16.88
C PHE A 71 1.32 9.66 -17.79
N GLY A 72 0.86 9.28 -18.99
CA GLY A 72 1.67 8.43 -19.86
C GLY A 72 1.92 7.09 -19.17
N ASN A 73 3.17 6.72 -19.03
CA ASN A 73 3.59 5.47 -18.40
C ASN A 73 4.11 5.68 -16.97
N GLU A 74 3.60 6.70 -16.28
CA GLU A 74 4.03 7.01 -14.93
C GLU A 74 2.83 7.16 -14.01
N ILE A 75 2.95 6.67 -12.78
CA ILE A 75 1.93 6.87 -11.76
C ILE A 75 2.06 8.31 -11.25
N GLU A 76 1.10 9.14 -11.62
CA GLU A 76 1.08 10.55 -11.23
C GLU A 76 0.61 10.71 -9.78
N SER A 77 -0.41 9.98 -9.39
CA SER A 77 -0.95 10.05 -8.03
C SER A 77 -1.66 8.76 -7.64
N LEU A 78 -1.69 8.54 -6.33
CA LEU A 78 -2.45 7.46 -5.69
C LEU A 78 -3.35 8.11 -4.66
N LYS A 79 -4.67 8.01 -4.85
CA LYS A 79 -5.65 8.66 -3.99
C LYS A 79 -6.58 7.64 -3.37
N ILE A 80 -6.90 7.83 -2.11
CA ILE A 80 -7.90 7.02 -1.42
C ILE A 80 -9.21 7.80 -1.46
N PHE A 81 -10.28 7.15 -1.86
CA PHE A 81 -11.57 7.81 -1.98
C PHE A 81 -12.71 6.95 -1.46
N ASP A 82 -13.82 7.60 -1.18
CA ASP A 82 -15.05 6.93 -0.76
C ASP A 82 -15.80 6.50 -2.02
N PRO A 83 -15.97 5.19 -2.26
CA PRO A 83 -16.63 4.73 -3.48
C PRO A 83 -18.13 5.06 -3.54
N LEU A 84 -18.76 5.37 -2.40
CA LEU A 84 -20.17 5.73 -2.36
C LEU A 84 -20.40 7.19 -2.78
N THR A 85 -19.54 8.08 -2.33
CA THR A 85 -19.70 9.52 -2.59
C THR A 85 -18.76 10.04 -3.68
N GLY A 86 -17.68 9.32 -3.97
CA GLY A 86 -16.64 9.77 -4.87
C GLY A 86 -15.65 10.75 -4.23
N GLU A 87 -15.84 11.07 -2.95
CA GLU A 87 -14.98 12.01 -2.27
C GLU A 87 -13.57 11.47 -2.07
N VAL A 88 -12.56 12.26 -2.45
CA VAL A 88 -11.16 11.92 -2.21
C VAL A 88 -10.86 12.20 -0.74
N LEU A 89 -10.43 11.17 -0.01
CA LEU A 89 -10.17 11.26 1.42
C LEU A 89 -8.73 11.69 1.70
N ARG A 90 -7.78 11.16 0.92
CA ARG A 90 -6.37 11.51 1.09
C ARG A 90 -5.56 11.00 -0.10
N GLU A 91 -4.36 11.51 -0.21
CA GLU A 91 -3.39 11.07 -1.20
C GLU A 91 -2.30 10.29 -0.47
N VAL A 92 -1.84 9.20 -1.07
CA VAL A 92 -0.80 8.36 -0.45
C VAL A 92 0.39 8.23 -1.40
N PRO A 93 1.61 8.13 -0.88
CA PRO A 93 2.80 8.00 -1.71
C PRO A 93 2.99 6.59 -2.25
N ARG A 94 2.41 5.60 -1.60
CA ARG A 94 2.54 4.19 -1.99
C ARG A 94 1.39 3.38 -1.43
N ILE A 95 1.14 2.25 -2.06
CA ILE A 95 0.10 1.32 -1.60
C ILE A 95 0.42 -0.10 -2.06
N THR A 96 -0.05 -1.07 -1.29
CA THR A 96 0.04 -2.48 -1.65
C THR A 96 -1.36 -3.03 -1.87
N ILE A 97 -1.58 -3.67 -3.00
CA ILE A 97 -2.85 -4.32 -3.34
C ILE A 97 -2.67 -5.82 -3.20
N TYR A 98 -3.52 -6.44 -2.38
CA TYR A 98 -3.46 -7.88 -2.08
C TYR A 98 -4.38 -8.67 -3.00
N PRO A 99 -4.04 -9.92 -3.31
CA PRO A 99 -4.90 -10.77 -4.14
C PRO A 99 -6.26 -11.01 -3.50
N LYS A 100 -7.26 -11.21 -4.35
CA LYS A 100 -8.63 -11.50 -3.89
C LYS A 100 -8.69 -12.71 -2.97
N SER A 101 -7.94 -13.76 -3.29
CA SER A 101 -7.96 -15.01 -2.54
C SER A 101 -6.99 -15.05 -1.36
N HIS A 102 -6.21 -13.97 -1.18
CA HIS A 102 -5.21 -13.93 -0.12
C HIS A 102 -5.81 -13.43 1.19
N TYR A 103 -5.65 -14.21 2.25
CA TYR A 103 -6.03 -13.79 3.60
C TYR A 103 -4.80 -13.17 4.27
N VAL A 104 -4.89 -11.88 4.57
CA VAL A 104 -3.78 -11.16 5.22
C VAL A 104 -3.98 -11.24 6.72
N THR A 105 -3.07 -11.91 7.41
CA THR A 105 -3.13 -12.03 8.87
C THR A 105 -2.77 -10.70 9.52
N ARG A 106 -3.16 -10.57 10.81
CA ARG A 106 -2.79 -9.40 11.60
C ARG A 106 -1.27 -9.25 11.67
N ARG A 107 -0.56 -10.36 11.83
CA ARG A 107 0.91 -10.36 11.88
C ARG A 107 1.50 -9.83 10.57
N GLU A 108 0.99 -10.28 9.43
CA GLU A 108 1.46 -9.84 8.14
C GLU A 108 1.22 -8.35 7.93
N ARG A 109 0.08 -7.83 8.38
CA ARG A 109 -0.23 -6.40 8.31
C ARG A 109 0.73 -5.58 9.16
N ILE A 110 1.06 -6.06 10.34
CA ILE A 110 2.01 -5.39 11.23
C ILE A 110 3.40 -5.36 10.61
N LEU A 111 3.85 -6.48 10.06
CA LEU A 111 5.16 -6.55 9.40
C LEU A 111 5.22 -5.61 8.19
N GLN A 112 4.15 -5.55 7.42
CA GLN A 112 4.06 -4.63 6.28
C GLN A 112 4.12 -3.18 6.75
N ALA A 113 3.39 -2.84 7.81
CA ALA A 113 3.40 -1.49 8.36
C ALA A 113 4.80 -1.10 8.84
N ILE A 114 5.52 -2.03 9.46
CA ILE A 114 6.89 -1.79 9.92
C ILE A 114 7.81 -1.44 8.73
N GLU A 115 7.68 -2.16 7.63
CA GLU A 115 8.49 -1.89 6.44
C GLU A 115 8.20 -0.50 5.87
N PHE A 116 6.94 -0.10 5.80
CA PHE A 116 6.57 1.25 5.35
C PHE A 116 7.15 2.33 6.28
N ILE A 117 7.07 2.09 7.59
CA ILE A 117 7.60 3.04 8.57
C ILE A 117 9.12 3.20 8.40
N LYS A 118 9.83 2.10 8.17
CA LYS A 118 11.27 2.15 7.93
C LYS A 118 11.63 2.94 6.68
N GLU A 119 10.89 2.74 5.60
CA GLU A 119 11.12 3.46 4.35
C GLU A 119 10.88 4.95 4.52
N GLU A 120 9.79 5.32 5.16
CA GLU A 120 9.49 6.73 5.42
C GLU A 120 10.51 7.36 6.36
N LEU A 121 11.01 6.60 7.33
CA LEU A 121 12.04 7.08 8.24
C LEU A 121 13.32 7.45 7.48
N VAL A 122 13.76 6.58 6.57
CA VAL A 122 14.96 6.85 5.76
C VAL A 122 14.81 8.16 5.01
N ASP A 123 13.69 8.35 4.34
CA ASP A 123 13.42 9.56 3.56
C ASP A 123 13.37 10.81 4.46
N ARG A 124 12.70 10.70 5.59
CA ARG A 124 12.56 11.83 6.50
C ARG A 124 13.89 12.19 7.17
N LEU A 125 14.68 11.20 7.55
CA LEU A 125 15.99 11.43 8.14
C LEU A 125 16.92 12.10 7.14
N ASP A 126 16.87 11.67 5.89
CA ASP A 126 17.67 12.29 4.83
C ASP A 126 17.32 13.77 4.69
N TYR A 127 16.03 14.09 4.67
CA TYR A 127 15.56 15.47 4.61
C TYR A 127 16.06 16.30 5.80
N LEU A 128 15.88 15.77 7.02
CA LEU A 128 16.27 16.50 8.23
C LEU A 128 17.77 16.73 8.31
N ARG A 129 18.57 15.76 7.86
CA ARG A 129 20.03 15.88 7.83
C ARG A 129 20.49 16.91 6.80
N LYS A 130 19.85 16.92 5.64
CA LYS A 130 20.14 17.91 4.60
C LYS A 130 19.79 19.33 5.07
N GLU A 131 18.75 19.48 5.86
CA GLU A 131 18.35 20.75 6.47
C GLU A 131 19.14 21.07 7.74
N ASN A 132 20.13 20.23 8.06
CA ASN A 132 20.99 20.38 9.25
C ASN A 132 20.23 20.35 10.58
N LYS A 133 19.09 19.63 10.60
CA LYS A 133 18.27 19.47 11.82
C LYS A 133 18.64 18.16 12.51
N LEU A 134 19.87 18.10 13.02
CA LEU A 134 20.45 16.84 13.53
C LEU A 134 19.80 16.35 14.80
N VAL A 135 19.40 17.24 15.70
CA VAL A 135 18.72 16.85 16.94
C VAL A 135 17.33 16.28 16.64
N GLU A 136 16.61 16.93 15.73
CA GLU A 136 15.29 16.45 15.32
C GLU A 136 15.38 15.09 14.62
N ALA A 137 16.42 14.90 13.80
CA ALA A 137 16.65 13.61 13.14
C ALA A 137 16.90 12.50 14.17
N GLN A 138 17.72 12.76 15.17
CA GLN A 138 18.02 11.79 16.22
C GLN A 138 16.77 11.44 17.02
N ARG A 139 15.98 12.44 17.39
CA ARG A 139 14.74 12.22 18.14
C ARG A 139 13.72 11.40 17.34
N LEU A 140 13.60 11.71 16.05
CA LEU A 140 12.70 10.96 15.17
C LEU A 140 13.12 9.52 15.06
N GLU A 141 14.42 9.27 14.88
CA GLU A 141 14.96 7.92 14.78
C GLU A 141 14.67 7.10 16.02
N GLU A 142 14.93 7.69 17.20
CA GLU A 142 14.70 7.00 18.47
C GLU A 142 13.22 6.69 18.70
N ARG A 143 12.33 7.66 18.45
CA ARG A 143 10.89 7.45 18.60
C ARG A 143 10.36 6.38 17.63
N THR A 144 10.87 6.40 16.39
CA THR A 144 10.44 5.45 15.39
C THR A 144 10.90 4.05 15.73
N LYS A 145 12.14 3.89 16.21
CA LYS A 145 12.63 2.60 16.66
C LYS A 145 11.78 2.04 17.79
N TYR A 146 11.41 2.90 18.74
CA TYR A 146 10.55 2.49 19.85
C TYR A 146 9.18 2.04 19.34
N ALA A 147 8.59 2.80 18.42
CA ALA A 147 7.30 2.45 17.84
C ALA A 147 7.35 1.12 17.10
N ILE A 148 8.42 0.87 16.35
CA ILE A 148 8.61 -0.40 15.63
C ILE A 148 8.70 -1.56 16.61
N GLU A 149 9.45 -1.41 17.69
CA GLU A 149 9.55 -2.46 18.69
C GLU A 149 8.20 -2.78 19.34
N ARG A 150 7.39 -1.76 19.60
CA ARG A 150 6.04 -1.95 20.10
C ARG A 150 5.17 -2.71 19.12
N LEU A 151 5.25 -2.38 17.84
CA LEU A 151 4.50 -3.09 16.81
C LEU A 151 4.94 -4.55 16.69
N LYS A 152 6.23 -4.82 16.82
CA LYS A 152 6.75 -6.19 16.81
C LYS A 152 6.18 -7.01 17.95
N GLU A 153 6.11 -6.40 19.14
CA GLU A 153 5.52 -7.07 20.30
C GLU A 153 4.07 -7.46 20.06
N LEU A 154 3.29 -6.56 19.46
CA LEU A 154 1.91 -6.84 19.12
C LEU A 154 1.79 -7.97 18.10
N GLY A 155 2.69 -8.01 17.13
CA GLY A 155 2.73 -9.08 16.13
C GLY A 155 3.06 -10.44 16.73
N VAL A 156 3.99 -10.48 17.66
CA VAL A 156 4.36 -11.72 18.37
C VAL A 156 3.20 -12.21 19.23
N CYS A 157 2.56 -11.30 19.97
CA CYS A 157 1.41 -11.68 20.81
C CYS A 157 0.27 -12.25 19.96
N SER A 158 0.01 -11.67 18.81
CA SER A 158 -1.03 -12.16 17.88
C SER A 158 -0.69 -13.56 17.36
N GLY A 159 0.60 -13.84 17.15
CA GLY A 159 1.05 -15.15 16.70
C GLY A 159 0.83 -16.27 17.72
N ARG A 160 0.74 -15.94 19.00
CA ARG A 160 0.52 -16.93 20.06
C ARG A 160 -0.93 -17.36 20.21
N GLU A 161 -1.84 -16.55 19.73
CA GLU A 161 -3.27 -16.80 19.86
C GLU A 161 -3.80 -17.78 18.81
N ASN A 162 -2.97 -18.13 17.85
CA ASN A 162 -3.30 -19.10 16.82
C ASN A 162 -2.74 -20.49 17.20
#